data_1227a2f76d8764e1bfeabb84283f9dc7
#
_entry.id   1227a2f76d8764e1bfeabb84283f9dc7
#
_cell.length_a   1.000
_cell.length_b   1.000
_cell.length_c   1.000
_cell.angle_alpha   90.00
_cell.angle_beta   90.00
_cell.angle_gamma   90.00
#
_symmetry.space_group_name_H-M   'P 1'
#
loop_
_entity.id
_entity.type
_entity.pdbx_description
1 polymer ?
#
loop_
_entity_poly.entity_id
_entity_poly.type
_entity_poly.pdbx_seq_one_letter_code
_entity_poly.pdbx_strand_id
1 'polypeptide(L)'
;SADVLLGGLGIGAVVAAGWWVSGHMGYVAEHPQTLDEAFVATNSGRMESLTFVAPVAFTLDWLMFFSDKSKVLTLGIVTTVGVVVGSALYSAATRSLRWEGFRGAQDTADHLIGAVLMGVGRVTALGCTIGQGLSGLSTLSLTSFVAFGAIIAGAVSGLRFQIWRIERAA
;
A
#
# COMPACT_ATOMS: atom_id res chain seq x y z
N SER A 1 25.01 5.60 -0.31
CA SER A 1 25.40 5.09 1.01
C SER A 1 24.98 3.62 1.12
N ALA A 2 25.70 2.82 1.91
CA ALA A 2 25.44 1.39 2.06
C ALA A 2 24.00 1.11 2.53
N ASP A 3 23.47 1.97 3.39
CA ASP A 3 22.10 1.86 3.93
C ASP A 3 21.04 1.95 2.85
N VAL A 4 21.22 2.82 1.84
CA VAL A 4 20.29 2.95 0.70
C VAL A 4 20.30 1.69 -0.16
N LEU A 5 21.49 1.11 -0.39
CA LEU A 5 21.63 -0.13 -1.15
C LEU A 5 21.01 -1.31 -0.40
N LEU A 6 21.27 -1.43 0.90
CA LEU A 6 20.68 -2.49 1.74
C LEU A 6 19.16 -2.36 1.80
N GLY A 7 18.65 -1.13 1.98
CA GLY A 7 17.21 -0.88 1.97
C GLY A 7 16.56 -1.23 0.62
N GLY A 8 17.19 -0.81 -0.48
CA GLY A 8 16.68 -1.10 -1.83
C GLY A 8 16.68 -2.59 -2.16
N LEU A 9 17.78 -3.31 -1.84
CA LEU A 9 17.86 -4.75 -2.02
C LEU A 9 16.85 -5.50 -1.13
N GLY A 10 16.69 -5.07 0.13
CA GLY A 10 15.73 -5.67 1.06
C GLY A 10 14.30 -5.52 0.57
N ILE A 11 13.90 -4.31 0.16
CA ILE A 11 12.56 -4.06 -0.38
C ILE A 11 12.35 -4.82 -1.69
N GLY A 12 13.34 -4.83 -2.58
CA GLY A 12 13.27 -5.60 -3.84
C GLY A 12 13.09 -7.09 -3.60
N ALA A 13 13.82 -7.66 -2.63
CA ALA A 13 13.67 -9.06 -2.25
C ALA A 13 12.27 -9.37 -1.67
N VAL A 14 11.70 -8.47 -0.87
CA VAL A 14 10.34 -8.63 -0.34
C VAL A 14 9.29 -8.54 -1.45
N VAL A 15 9.46 -7.66 -2.45
CA VAL A 15 8.57 -7.60 -3.63
C VAL A 15 8.63 -8.90 -4.42
N ALA A 16 9.84 -9.42 -4.68
CA ALA A 16 10.03 -10.69 -5.39
C ALA A 16 9.43 -11.86 -4.61
N ALA A 17 9.62 -11.91 -3.28
CA ALA A 17 9.00 -12.90 -2.41
C ALA A 17 7.47 -12.82 -2.44
N GLY A 18 6.89 -11.61 -2.47
CA GLY A 18 5.45 -11.41 -2.62
C GLY A 18 4.90 -12.03 -3.92
N TRP A 19 5.57 -11.81 -5.03
CA TRP A 19 5.22 -12.44 -6.31
C TRP A 19 5.33 -13.95 -6.25
N TRP A 20 6.40 -14.47 -5.65
CA TRP A 20 6.60 -15.91 -5.53
C TRP A 20 5.55 -16.58 -4.64
N VAL A 21 5.26 -15.99 -3.48
CA VAL A 21 4.27 -16.53 -2.53
C VAL A 21 2.87 -16.49 -3.14
N SER A 22 2.46 -15.38 -3.73
CA SER A 22 1.12 -15.27 -4.33
C SER A 22 0.93 -16.19 -5.52
N GLY A 23 1.98 -16.37 -6.34
CA GLY A 23 1.91 -17.17 -7.55
C GLY A 23 2.13 -18.67 -7.34
N HIS A 24 2.85 -19.07 -6.28
CA HIS A 24 3.21 -20.47 -6.06
C HIS A 24 2.41 -21.12 -4.93
N MET A 25 2.33 -20.46 -3.78
CA MET A 25 1.63 -21.04 -2.62
C MET A 25 0.12 -20.83 -2.67
N GLY A 26 -0.34 -19.80 -3.38
CA GLY A 26 -1.76 -19.47 -3.52
C GLY A 26 -2.41 -19.98 -4.80
N TYR A 27 -1.67 -20.63 -5.68
CA TYR A 27 -2.18 -21.11 -6.96
C TYR A 27 -2.96 -22.41 -6.81
N VAL A 28 -4.18 -22.44 -7.35
CA VAL A 28 -5.02 -23.65 -7.48
C VAL A 28 -5.42 -23.75 -8.95
N ALA A 29 -5.05 -24.86 -9.60
CA ALA A 29 -5.29 -25.08 -11.03
C ALA A 29 -6.78 -25.17 -11.38
N GLU A 30 -7.60 -25.71 -10.47
CA GLU A 30 -9.05 -25.80 -10.60
C GLU A 30 -9.70 -25.45 -9.28
N HIS A 31 -10.43 -24.34 -9.24
CA HIS A 31 -11.21 -23.99 -8.07
C HIS A 31 -12.48 -24.87 -8.00
N PRO A 32 -12.82 -25.46 -6.84
CA PRO A 32 -13.92 -26.44 -6.72
C PRO A 32 -15.30 -25.92 -7.16
N GLN A 33 -15.50 -24.60 -7.20
CA GLN A 33 -16.77 -23.98 -7.54
C GLN A 33 -16.84 -23.36 -8.94
N THR A 34 -15.70 -22.85 -9.46
CA THR A 34 -15.66 -22.13 -10.75
C THR A 34 -14.99 -22.92 -11.87
N LEU A 35 -14.24 -23.97 -11.54
CA LEU A 35 -13.43 -24.77 -12.46
C LEU A 35 -12.36 -23.95 -13.23
N ASP A 36 -12.14 -22.72 -12.81
CA ASP A 36 -11.11 -21.82 -13.36
C ASP A 36 -9.86 -21.77 -12.46
N GLU A 37 -8.74 -21.36 -13.03
CA GLU A 37 -7.53 -21.09 -12.27
C GLU A 37 -7.79 -19.97 -11.22
N ALA A 38 -7.41 -20.21 -9.98
CA ALA A 38 -7.62 -19.25 -8.91
C ALA A 38 -6.38 -19.08 -8.03
N PHE A 39 -6.17 -17.83 -7.60
CA PHE A 39 -5.13 -17.48 -6.62
C PHE A 39 -5.82 -17.20 -5.28
N VAL A 40 -6.05 -18.26 -4.51
CA VAL A 40 -6.82 -18.21 -3.24
C VAL A 40 -6.10 -17.45 -2.11
N ALA A 41 -4.80 -17.18 -2.26
CA ALA A 41 -4.05 -16.40 -1.28
C ALA A 41 -4.26 -14.88 -1.43
N THR A 42 -4.94 -14.43 -2.47
CA THR A 42 -5.17 -13.01 -2.76
C THR A 42 -6.66 -12.69 -2.85
N ASN A 43 -7.05 -11.46 -2.50
CA ASN A 43 -8.45 -11.02 -2.62
C ASN A 43 -8.85 -10.69 -4.06
N SER A 44 -7.89 -10.39 -4.93
CA SER A 44 -8.13 -10.07 -6.35
C SER A 44 -8.30 -11.32 -7.22
N GLY A 45 -7.97 -12.50 -6.71
CA GLY A 45 -7.93 -13.74 -7.49
C GLY A 45 -6.83 -13.75 -8.56
N ARG A 46 -5.82 -12.90 -8.43
CA ARG A 46 -4.66 -12.79 -9.32
C ARG A 46 -3.38 -12.77 -8.51
N MET A 47 -2.24 -13.01 -9.19
CA MET A 47 -0.94 -12.79 -8.56
C MET A 47 -0.81 -11.35 -8.09
N GLU A 48 -0.38 -11.17 -6.86
CA GLU A 48 -0.15 -9.86 -6.24
C GLU A 48 1.19 -9.84 -5.53
N SER A 49 1.78 -8.65 -5.45
CA SER A 49 2.89 -8.37 -4.54
C SER A 49 2.46 -7.28 -3.54
N LEU A 50 3.37 -6.40 -3.13
CA LEU A 50 3.06 -5.40 -2.13
C LEU A 50 2.05 -4.36 -2.63
N THR A 51 0.91 -4.27 -1.97
CA THR A 51 -0.09 -3.20 -2.10
C THR A 51 -0.72 -2.95 -0.73
N PHE A 52 -1.23 -1.74 -0.47
CA PHE A 52 -1.74 -1.39 0.85
C PHE A 52 -3.15 -0.77 0.84
N VAL A 53 -3.67 -0.36 -0.31
CA VAL A 53 -5.00 0.27 -0.36
C VAL A 53 -6.10 -0.76 -0.28
N ALA A 54 -6.10 -1.72 -1.19
CA ALA A 54 -7.09 -2.77 -1.22
C ALA A 54 -7.05 -3.65 0.06
N PRO A 55 -5.87 -4.07 0.57
CA PRO A 55 -5.78 -4.83 1.81
C PRO A 55 -6.33 -4.11 3.05
N VAL A 56 -6.23 -2.79 3.15
CA VAL A 56 -6.87 -2.06 4.26
C VAL A 56 -8.39 -2.20 4.19
N ALA A 57 -8.98 -2.05 3.02
CA ALA A 57 -10.42 -2.26 2.82
C ALA A 57 -10.82 -3.72 3.11
N PHE A 58 -10.05 -4.69 2.64
CA PHE A 58 -10.28 -6.11 2.92
C PHE A 58 -10.09 -6.48 4.39
N THR A 59 -9.19 -5.80 5.09
CA THR A 59 -9.04 -5.97 6.55
C THR A 59 -10.29 -5.50 7.28
N LEU A 60 -10.85 -4.37 6.89
CA LEU A 60 -12.11 -3.88 7.44
C LEU A 60 -13.27 -4.81 7.11
N ASP A 61 -13.38 -5.29 5.88
CA ASP A 61 -14.38 -6.25 5.46
C ASP A 61 -14.28 -7.57 6.27
N TRP A 62 -13.06 -8.07 6.47
CA TRP A 62 -12.80 -9.26 7.29
C TRP A 62 -13.18 -9.04 8.76
N LEU A 63 -12.89 -7.87 9.33
CA LEU A 63 -13.26 -7.53 10.71
C LEU A 63 -14.77 -7.38 10.87
N MET A 64 -15.48 -6.83 9.88
CA MET A 64 -16.94 -6.68 9.91
C MET A 64 -17.65 -8.02 9.77
N PHE A 65 -17.11 -8.93 8.99
CA PHE A 65 -17.70 -10.25 8.69
C PHE A 65 -16.85 -11.41 9.22
N PHE A 66 -16.23 -11.26 10.40
CA PHE A 66 -15.32 -12.25 10.96
C PHE A 66 -15.95 -13.64 11.18
N SER A 67 -17.26 -13.71 11.29
CA SER A 67 -18.02 -14.97 11.44
C SER A 67 -18.24 -15.71 10.13
N ASP A 68 -17.98 -15.08 9.00
CA ASP A 68 -18.16 -15.68 7.68
C ASP A 68 -16.95 -16.55 7.33
N LYS A 69 -17.17 -17.85 7.21
CA LYS A 69 -16.13 -18.84 6.88
C LYS A 69 -15.56 -18.68 5.46
N SER A 70 -16.21 -17.91 4.59
CA SER A 70 -15.69 -17.59 3.27
C SER A 70 -14.60 -16.51 3.28
N LYS A 71 -14.49 -15.75 4.39
CA LYS A 71 -13.52 -14.68 4.56
C LYS A 71 -12.21 -15.24 5.13
N VAL A 72 -11.20 -15.35 4.30
CA VAL A 72 -9.87 -15.83 4.67
C VAL A 72 -8.87 -14.69 4.82
N LEU A 73 -7.85 -14.90 5.65
CA LEU A 73 -6.72 -14.00 5.74
C LEU A 73 -5.86 -14.14 4.49
N THR A 74 -5.84 -13.09 3.69
CA THR A 74 -5.08 -13.05 2.44
C THR A 74 -3.68 -12.45 2.65
N LEU A 75 -2.80 -12.66 1.69
CA LEU A 75 -1.43 -12.14 1.68
C LEU A 75 -1.40 -10.62 1.89
N GLY A 76 -2.31 -9.88 1.25
CA GLY A 76 -2.41 -8.44 1.41
C GLY A 76 -2.72 -8.00 2.84
N ILE A 77 -3.64 -8.67 3.52
CA ILE A 77 -3.99 -8.39 4.92
C ILE A 77 -2.77 -8.66 5.84
N VAL A 78 -2.14 -9.83 5.66
CA VAL A 78 -0.97 -10.22 6.47
C VAL A 78 0.20 -9.27 6.27
N THR A 79 0.48 -8.86 5.03
CA THR A 79 1.57 -7.90 4.75
C THR A 79 1.29 -6.52 5.32
N THR A 80 0.05 -6.04 5.28
CA THR A 80 -0.34 -4.76 5.88
C THR A 80 -0.16 -4.77 7.40
N VAL A 81 -0.64 -5.79 8.07
CA VAL A 81 -0.45 -5.97 9.51
C VAL A 81 1.05 -6.12 9.84
N GLY A 82 1.77 -6.89 9.03
CA GLY A 82 3.21 -7.09 9.17
C GLY A 82 4.02 -5.80 9.12
N VAL A 83 3.67 -4.89 8.21
CA VAL A 83 4.33 -3.56 8.12
C VAL A 83 4.04 -2.71 9.36
N VAL A 84 2.79 -2.68 9.85
CA VAL A 84 2.43 -1.94 11.06
C VAL A 84 3.18 -2.49 12.27
N VAL A 85 3.14 -3.79 12.48
CA VAL A 85 3.82 -4.46 13.61
C VAL A 85 5.34 -4.29 13.49
N GLY A 86 5.91 -4.52 12.30
CA GLY A 86 7.36 -4.38 12.06
C GLY A 86 7.85 -2.96 12.32
N SER A 87 7.11 -1.94 11.85
CA SER A 87 7.46 -0.55 12.11
C SER A 87 7.34 -0.17 13.58
N ALA A 88 6.33 -0.67 14.28
CA ALA A 88 6.17 -0.46 15.72
C ALA A 88 7.30 -1.11 16.53
N LEU A 89 7.66 -2.34 16.20
CA LEU A 89 8.77 -3.05 16.87
C LEU A 89 10.11 -2.36 16.62
N TYR A 90 10.39 -1.96 15.37
CA TYR A 90 11.61 -1.22 15.05
C TYR A 90 11.68 0.11 15.79
N SER A 91 10.58 0.88 15.79
CA SER A 91 10.48 2.16 16.46
C SER A 91 10.64 2.03 17.99
N ALA A 92 10.08 0.97 18.59
CA ALA A 92 10.27 0.66 20.00
C ALA A 92 11.73 0.26 20.33
N ALA A 93 12.35 -0.58 19.48
CA ALA A 93 13.73 -1.02 19.67
C ALA A 93 14.74 0.13 19.53
N THR A 94 14.53 1.05 18.59
CA THR A 94 15.38 2.23 18.38
C THR A 94 15.04 3.40 19.28
N ARG A 95 14.02 3.27 20.16
CA ARG A 95 13.50 4.36 21.02
C ARG A 95 13.16 5.62 20.24
N SER A 96 12.76 5.47 18.98
CA SER A 96 12.37 6.57 18.09
C SER A 96 10.85 6.78 18.03
N LEU A 97 10.10 6.07 18.86
CA LEU A 97 8.64 6.17 18.90
C LEU A 97 8.24 7.59 19.37
N ARG A 98 7.62 8.33 18.46
CA ARG A 98 7.05 9.65 18.73
C ARG A 98 5.55 9.59 18.53
N TRP A 99 4.83 9.99 19.54
CA TRP A 99 3.39 10.14 19.44
C TRP A 99 3.09 11.61 19.12
N GLU A 100 2.76 11.89 17.86
CA GLU A 100 2.45 13.24 17.41
C GLU A 100 0.94 13.34 17.10
N GLY A 101 0.30 14.38 17.61
CA GLY A 101 -1.10 14.71 17.33
C GLY A 101 -1.23 15.97 16.48
N PHE A 102 -2.43 16.29 16.08
CA PHE A 102 -2.72 17.50 15.32
C PHE A 102 -2.52 18.76 16.19
N ARG A 103 -1.91 19.79 15.61
CA ARG A 103 -1.56 21.03 16.31
C ARG A 103 -2.68 22.08 16.33
N GLY A 104 -3.82 21.81 15.71
CA GLY A 104 -4.95 22.73 15.67
C GLY A 104 -5.98 22.40 14.61
N ALA A 105 -7.07 23.15 14.56
CA ALA A 105 -8.18 22.93 13.66
C ALA A 105 -7.76 23.04 12.17
N GLN A 106 -6.87 23.98 11.85
CA GLN A 106 -6.38 24.17 10.48
C GLN A 106 -5.54 22.98 10.03
N ASP A 107 -4.64 22.50 10.89
CA ASP A 107 -3.80 21.32 10.61
C ASP A 107 -4.67 20.06 10.41
N THR A 108 -5.68 19.89 11.25
CA THR A 108 -6.66 18.80 11.11
C THR A 108 -7.44 18.88 9.78
N ALA A 109 -7.87 20.09 9.39
CA ALA A 109 -8.61 20.29 8.14
C ALA A 109 -7.73 19.99 6.90
N ASP A 110 -6.48 20.47 6.91
CA ASP A 110 -5.54 20.23 5.82
C ASP A 110 -5.23 18.71 5.67
N HIS A 111 -5.08 17.99 6.78
CA HIS A 111 -4.91 16.54 6.78
C HIS A 111 -6.16 15.80 6.28
N LEU A 112 -7.35 16.23 6.68
CA LEU A 112 -8.60 15.62 6.26
C LEU A 112 -8.82 15.79 4.75
N ILE A 113 -8.60 17.00 4.22
CA ILE A 113 -8.67 17.28 2.78
C ILE A 113 -7.64 16.43 2.03
N GLY A 114 -6.40 16.39 2.52
CA GLY A 114 -5.33 15.55 1.93
C GLY A 114 -5.68 14.06 1.93
N ALA A 115 -6.27 13.56 3.01
CA ALA A 115 -6.70 12.16 3.13
C ALA A 115 -7.80 11.82 2.12
N VAL A 116 -8.80 12.70 1.93
CA VAL A 116 -9.87 12.51 0.93
C VAL A 116 -9.29 12.52 -0.49
N LEU A 117 -8.47 13.50 -0.83
CA LEU A 117 -7.83 13.59 -2.14
C LEU A 117 -6.94 12.37 -2.43
N MET A 118 -6.17 11.92 -1.44
CA MET A 118 -5.35 10.73 -1.55
C MET A 118 -6.19 9.46 -1.69
N GLY A 119 -7.32 9.36 -0.97
CA GLY A 119 -8.25 8.24 -1.07
C GLY A 119 -8.86 8.13 -2.47
N VAL A 120 -9.41 9.23 -2.99
CA VAL A 120 -9.97 9.29 -4.36
C VAL A 120 -8.90 8.98 -5.40
N GLY A 121 -7.72 9.60 -5.30
CA GLY A 121 -6.62 9.39 -6.25
C GLY A 121 -6.14 7.94 -6.29
N ARG A 122 -6.11 7.25 -5.15
CA ARG A 122 -5.71 5.83 -5.08
C ARG A 122 -6.72 4.88 -5.70
N VAL A 123 -8.01 5.18 -5.58
CA VAL A 123 -9.07 4.38 -6.22
C VAL A 123 -9.04 4.59 -7.73
N THR A 124 -8.90 5.82 -8.19
CA THR A 124 -8.84 6.13 -9.63
C THR A 124 -7.59 5.60 -10.32
N ALA A 125 -6.43 5.62 -9.61
CA ALA A 125 -5.17 5.06 -10.11
C ALA A 125 -5.08 3.52 -9.98
N LEU A 126 -6.12 2.85 -9.45
CA LEU A 126 -6.15 1.40 -9.18
C LEU A 126 -4.96 0.92 -8.34
N GLY A 127 -4.46 1.76 -7.43
CA GLY A 127 -3.34 1.38 -6.59
C GLY A 127 -2.72 2.54 -5.81
N CYS A 128 -1.81 2.21 -4.91
CA CYS A 128 -1.04 3.17 -4.14
C CYS A 128 0.36 3.37 -4.73
N THR A 129 1.13 4.30 -4.16
CA THR A 129 2.52 4.54 -4.54
C THR A 129 3.36 3.26 -4.50
N ILE A 130 3.14 2.39 -3.50
CA ILE A 130 3.82 1.10 -3.37
C ILE A 130 3.30 0.12 -4.43
N GLY A 131 1.97 -0.01 -4.59
CA GLY A 131 1.36 -0.91 -5.56
C GLY A 131 1.71 -0.57 -7.01
N GLN A 132 1.70 0.71 -7.39
CA GLN A 132 2.07 1.14 -8.73
C GLN A 132 3.58 1.36 -8.89
N GLY A 133 4.24 1.95 -7.89
CA GLY A 133 5.65 2.33 -7.97
C GLY A 133 6.64 1.20 -7.70
N LEU A 134 6.29 0.17 -6.95
CA LEU A 134 7.14 -1.01 -6.72
C LEU A 134 6.58 -2.23 -7.45
N SER A 135 5.41 -2.71 -7.06
CA SER A 135 4.83 -3.93 -7.63
C SER A 135 4.46 -3.76 -9.10
N GLY A 136 3.83 -2.64 -9.47
CA GLY A 136 3.42 -2.36 -10.84
C GLY A 136 4.60 -2.11 -11.78
N LEU A 137 5.62 -1.35 -11.35
CA LEU A 137 6.83 -1.16 -12.16
C LEU A 137 7.64 -2.45 -12.32
N SER A 138 7.61 -3.36 -11.34
CA SER A 138 8.29 -4.66 -11.44
C SER A 138 7.72 -5.55 -12.56
N THR A 139 6.46 -5.33 -12.96
CA THR A 139 5.81 -6.00 -14.10
C THR A 139 5.99 -5.27 -15.43
N LEU A 140 6.73 -4.14 -15.46
CA LEU A 140 6.92 -3.28 -16.63
C LEU A 140 5.61 -2.80 -17.29
N SER A 141 4.52 -2.70 -16.52
CA SER A 141 3.23 -2.23 -17.01
C SER A 141 3.27 -0.75 -17.37
N LEU A 142 2.89 -0.41 -18.60
CA LEU A 142 2.81 0.99 -19.06
C LEU A 142 1.87 1.84 -18.18
N THR A 143 0.76 1.26 -17.75
CA THR A 143 -0.19 1.91 -16.85
C THR A 143 0.47 2.33 -15.53
N SER A 144 1.36 1.48 -15.00
CA SER A 144 2.07 1.77 -13.76
C SER A 144 3.10 2.89 -13.94
N PHE A 145 3.77 2.99 -15.08
CA PHE A 145 4.65 4.11 -15.39
C PHE A 145 3.89 5.44 -15.43
N VAL A 146 2.73 5.46 -16.09
CA VAL A 146 1.87 6.67 -16.18
C VAL A 146 1.35 7.05 -14.79
N ALA A 147 0.82 6.09 -14.03
CA ALA A 147 0.32 6.31 -12.68
C ALA A 147 1.42 6.82 -11.73
N PHE A 148 2.61 6.23 -11.78
CA PHE A 148 3.75 6.65 -10.96
C PHE A 148 4.23 8.05 -11.33
N GLY A 149 4.31 8.38 -12.63
CA GLY A 149 4.61 9.73 -13.10
C GLY A 149 3.58 10.77 -12.62
N ALA A 150 2.29 10.43 -12.66
CA ALA A 150 1.21 11.28 -12.15
C ALA A 150 1.31 11.49 -10.62
N ILE A 151 1.69 10.46 -9.86
CA ILE A 151 1.92 10.56 -8.41
C ILE A 151 3.07 11.53 -8.11
N ILE A 152 4.19 11.43 -8.83
CA ILE A 152 5.33 12.34 -8.68
C ILE A 152 4.93 13.79 -9.02
N ALA A 153 4.24 13.99 -10.14
CA ALA A 153 3.77 15.31 -10.56
C ALA A 153 2.80 15.92 -9.52
N GLY A 154 1.90 15.12 -8.97
CA GLY A 154 0.99 15.51 -7.89
C GLY A 154 1.74 15.91 -6.62
N ALA A 155 2.74 15.14 -6.20
CA ALA A 155 3.57 15.44 -5.02
C ALA A 155 4.33 16.76 -5.20
N VAL A 156 4.97 16.98 -6.35
CA VAL A 156 5.69 18.23 -6.66
C VAL A 156 4.73 19.42 -6.68
N SER A 157 3.56 19.26 -7.28
CA SER A 157 2.53 20.32 -7.34
C SER A 157 2.00 20.66 -5.94
N GLY A 158 1.76 19.65 -5.10
CA GLY A 158 1.32 19.84 -3.73
C GLY A 158 2.36 20.57 -2.87
N LEU A 159 3.64 20.20 -2.97
CA LEU A 159 4.72 20.90 -2.28
C LEU A 159 4.85 22.36 -2.72
N ARG A 160 4.77 22.63 -4.02
CA ARG A 160 4.80 24.01 -4.54
C ARG A 160 3.61 24.83 -4.04
N PHE A 161 2.43 24.24 -3.98
CA PHE A 161 1.24 24.89 -3.45
C PHE A 161 1.39 25.23 -1.96
N GLN A 162 1.96 24.32 -1.16
CA GLN A 162 2.22 24.57 0.26
C GLN A 162 3.22 25.72 0.45
N ILE A 163 4.32 25.73 -0.28
CA ILE A 163 5.32 26.82 -0.23
C ILE A 163 4.66 28.15 -0.58
N TRP A 164 3.93 28.23 -1.69
CA TRP A 164 3.24 29.44 -2.12
C TRP A 164 2.21 29.93 -1.07
N ARG A 165 1.52 29.02 -0.40
CA ARG A 165 0.57 29.36 0.68
C ARG A 165 1.28 29.96 1.90
N ILE A 166 2.44 29.42 2.28
CA ILE A 166 3.26 29.92 3.40
C ILE A 166 3.81 31.31 3.06
N GLU A 167 4.35 31.52 1.85
CA GLU A 167 4.88 32.80 1.41
C GLU A 167 3.81 33.92 1.38
N ARG A 168 2.55 33.58 1.12
CA ARG A 168 1.44 34.55 1.17
C ARG A 168 0.91 34.84 2.57
N ALA A 169 1.18 33.97 3.53
CA ALA A 169 0.74 34.12 4.91
C ALA A 169 1.79 34.81 5.79
N ALA A 170 3.02 34.98 5.29
CA ALA A 170 4.11 35.73 5.91
C ALA A 170 4.12 37.20 5.46
#